data_60698e3e89c832bcb400af83e521fe6a
#
_entry.id   60698e3e89c832bcb400af83e521fe6a
#
_cell.length_a   1.000
_cell.length_b   1.000
_cell.length_c   1.000
_cell.angle_alpha   90.00
_cell.angle_beta   90.00
_cell.angle_gamma   90.00
#
_symmetry.space_group_name_H-M   'P 1'
#
loop_
_entity.id
_entity.type
_entity.pdbx_description
1 polymer ?
#
loop_
_entity_poly.entity_id
_entity_poly.type
_entity_poly.pdbx_seq_one_letter_code
_entity_poly.pdbx_strand_id
1 'polypeptide(L)'
;MEDKKITMPAVALRGLTILPGMVQHFDISREKSIRAIETAMMGNQKVYLVTQRHPEQETPAVADLYQMGTISQIKQLVKMPGGIIRVMVEGEKRAALLTLFEEGPYLEAEVEEAPMQEEQLTDTVKEAMSRIVKEKLEEFGNANPKAVKDFIGSLLVITDLEQLLTQTANEFPWDFAVKQEMLECDYWSHLYDRIVYYLMRELEILMIKRDYQGKVKEHIDKNQRDYILREELKVIREELGDDSGTEDADGYMEQLEKLNADKETKEKIKKEIQRFKGMPGGSQEANVLRTYIETVLEMPWKKVSRDNQD
;
A
#
# COMPACT_ATOMS: atom_id res chain seq x y z
N MET A 1 19.42 19.82 38.50
CA MET A 1 18.83 18.50 38.77
C MET A 1 19.93 17.50 38.53
N GLU A 2 20.21 16.59 39.46
CA GLU A 2 21.21 15.52 39.19
C GLU A 2 20.63 14.67 38.04
N ASP A 3 21.36 14.59 36.94
CA ASP A 3 21.07 13.72 35.81
C ASP A 3 21.06 12.27 36.31
N LYS A 4 19.85 11.75 36.52
CA LYS A 4 19.67 10.44 37.14
C LYS A 4 19.82 9.36 36.10
N LYS A 5 21.05 8.92 35.89
CA LYS A 5 21.36 7.75 35.07
C LYS A 5 20.72 6.51 35.65
N ILE A 6 20.04 5.75 34.83
CA ILE A 6 19.33 4.53 35.24
C ILE A 6 19.83 3.39 34.37
N THR A 7 20.27 2.31 35.02
CA THR A 7 20.64 1.08 34.31
C THR A 7 19.51 0.08 34.40
N MET A 8 19.06 -0.47 33.24
CA MET A 8 17.94 -1.40 33.18
C MET A 8 18.06 -2.36 31.99
N PRO A 9 17.32 -3.50 32.03
CA PRO A 9 17.21 -4.39 30.87
C PRO A 9 16.68 -3.65 29.65
N ALA A 10 17.22 -3.95 28.46
CA ALA A 10 16.85 -3.30 27.21
C ALA A 10 16.44 -4.31 26.12
N VAL A 11 15.53 -3.90 25.26
CA VAL A 11 15.10 -4.66 24.07
C VAL A 11 15.17 -3.78 22.83
N ALA A 12 15.88 -4.27 21.82
CA ALA A 12 15.91 -3.65 20.49
C ALA A 12 14.68 -4.09 19.67
N LEU A 13 13.79 -3.14 19.36
CA LEU A 13 12.54 -3.37 18.62
C LEU A 13 12.78 -3.30 17.10
N ARG A 14 12.09 -4.17 16.37
CA ARG A 14 12.10 -4.21 14.89
C ARG A 14 10.83 -3.63 14.33
N GLY A 15 10.93 -2.54 13.57
CA GLY A 15 9.79 -1.93 12.88
C GLY A 15 8.69 -1.44 13.82
N LEU A 16 9.04 -1.15 15.07
CA LEU A 16 8.13 -0.67 16.10
C LEU A 16 8.81 0.36 16.96
N THR A 17 8.17 1.49 17.21
CA THR A 17 8.57 2.50 18.19
C THR A 17 7.46 2.68 19.21
N ILE A 18 7.82 2.62 20.48
CA ILE A 18 6.90 2.84 21.61
C ILE A 18 7.03 4.30 22.06
N LEU A 19 5.90 5.00 22.12
CA LEU A 19 5.82 6.37 22.61
C LEU A 19 5.31 6.38 24.06
N PRO A 20 5.58 7.44 24.85
CA PRO A 20 4.97 7.63 26.16
C PRO A 20 3.44 7.60 26.08
N GLY A 21 2.79 6.89 27.02
CA GLY A 21 1.33 6.69 27.04
C GLY A 21 0.81 5.64 26.05
N MET A 22 1.65 5.09 25.18
CA MET A 22 1.25 4.06 24.20
C MET A 22 1.17 2.69 24.87
N VAL A 23 0.07 1.96 24.69
CA VAL A 23 -0.07 0.56 25.08
C VAL A 23 0.03 -0.31 23.84
N GLN A 24 1.01 -1.20 23.79
CA GLN A 24 1.29 -1.98 22.60
C GLN A 24 1.70 -3.41 22.93
N HIS A 25 1.32 -4.35 22.05
CA HIS A 25 1.80 -5.73 22.07
C HIS A 25 2.87 -5.91 21.00
N PHE A 26 3.89 -6.69 21.33
CA PHE A 26 4.86 -7.17 20.35
C PHE A 26 5.38 -8.55 20.73
N ASP A 27 5.89 -9.26 19.72
CA ASP A 27 6.40 -10.60 19.89
C ASP A 27 7.93 -10.59 19.90
N ILE A 28 8.54 -11.32 20.86
CA ILE A 28 9.98 -11.51 20.96
C ILE A 28 10.32 -12.99 20.79
N SER A 29 11.40 -13.25 20.03
CA SER A 29 11.92 -14.60 19.78
C SER A 29 13.43 -14.70 20.01
N ARG A 30 14.15 -13.58 20.07
CA ARG A 30 15.59 -13.54 20.33
C ARG A 30 15.86 -13.88 21.80
N GLU A 31 16.79 -14.78 22.05
CA GLU A 31 17.13 -15.24 23.40
C GLU A 31 17.51 -14.09 24.33
N LYS A 32 18.35 -13.13 23.86
CA LYS A 32 18.73 -11.95 24.66
C LYS A 32 17.54 -11.09 25.04
N SER A 33 16.57 -10.90 24.11
CA SER A 33 15.35 -10.12 24.37
C SER A 33 14.44 -10.83 25.37
N ILE A 34 14.30 -12.15 25.26
CA ILE A 34 13.51 -12.96 26.21
C ILE A 34 14.12 -12.85 27.62
N ARG A 35 15.42 -13.00 27.75
CA ARG A 35 16.10 -12.88 29.05
C ARG A 35 15.99 -11.47 29.63
N ALA A 36 16.06 -10.41 28.79
CA ALA A 36 15.87 -9.03 29.25
C ALA A 36 14.46 -8.84 29.86
N ILE A 37 13.42 -9.33 29.19
CA ILE A 37 12.05 -9.24 29.69
C ILE A 37 11.84 -10.09 30.94
N GLU A 38 12.38 -11.32 31.00
CA GLU A 38 12.28 -12.18 32.19
C GLU A 38 12.99 -11.52 33.39
N THR A 39 14.17 -10.93 33.19
CA THR A 39 14.91 -10.21 34.25
C THR A 39 14.10 -8.98 34.72
N ALA A 40 13.53 -8.18 33.78
CA ALA A 40 12.70 -7.06 34.12
C ALA A 40 11.48 -7.48 34.96
N MET A 41 10.83 -8.60 34.62
CA MET A 41 9.68 -9.14 35.36
C MET A 41 10.03 -9.59 36.78
N MET A 42 11.26 -10.05 37.04
CA MET A 42 11.73 -10.39 38.40
C MET A 42 12.06 -9.15 39.24
N GLY A 43 12.27 -8.00 38.58
CA GLY A 43 12.57 -6.73 39.22
C GLY A 43 11.36 -5.80 39.34
N ASN A 44 11.52 -4.59 38.84
CA ASN A 44 10.52 -3.53 38.90
C ASN A 44 9.53 -3.53 37.71
N GLN A 45 9.60 -4.53 36.83
CA GLN A 45 8.82 -4.71 35.61
C GLN A 45 9.04 -3.58 34.58
N LYS A 46 10.14 -2.87 34.66
CA LYS A 46 10.52 -1.82 33.73
C LYS A 46 11.58 -2.31 32.73
N VAL A 47 11.44 -1.93 31.51
CA VAL A 47 12.35 -2.26 30.42
C VAL A 47 12.56 -1.02 29.53
N TYR A 48 13.79 -0.84 29.06
CA TYR A 48 14.07 0.17 28.06
C TYR A 48 13.84 -0.41 26.66
N LEU A 49 12.98 0.24 25.89
CA LEU A 49 12.64 -0.15 24.53
C LEU A 49 13.24 0.86 23.56
N VAL A 50 14.07 0.39 22.66
CA VAL A 50 14.75 1.21 21.65
C VAL A 50 14.57 0.60 20.27
N THR A 51 14.29 1.44 19.27
CA THR A 51 14.00 1.01 17.90
C THR A 51 15.30 0.80 17.13
N GLN A 52 15.35 -0.25 16.30
CA GLN A 52 16.42 -0.48 15.34
C GLN A 52 16.21 0.41 14.10
N ARG A 53 17.31 1.00 13.57
CA ARG A 53 17.28 1.74 12.31
C ARG A 53 16.98 0.84 11.11
N HIS A 54 17.50 -0.39 11.15
CA HIS A 54 17.37 -1.40 10.09
C HIS A 54 16.68 -2.65 10.66
N PRO A 55 15.36 -2.82 10.43
CA PRO A 55 14.58 -3.91 11.00
C PRO A 55 15.05 -5.32 10.59
N GLU A 56 15.68 -5.45 9.42
CA GLU A 56 16.19 -6.71 8.86
C GLU A 56 17.43 -7.24 9.60
N GLN A 57 18.13 -6.40 10.35
CA GLN A 57 19.36 -6.79 11.04
C GLN A 57 19.06 -7.65 12.27
N GLU A 58 19.65 -8.85 12.31
CA GLU A 58 19.38 -9.80 13.40
C GLU A 58 20.07 -9.43 14.71
N THR A 59 21.32 -8.99 14.65
CA THR A 59 22.13 -8.59 15.81
C THR A 59 22.54 -7.13 15.66
N PRO A 60 21.71 -6.17 16.12
CA PRO A 60 22.05 -4.76 16.03
C PRO A 60 23.16 -4.39 17.00
N ALA A 61 24.15 -3.65 16.53
CA ALA A 61 25.10 -2.94 17.38
C ALA A 61 24.49 -1.60 17.86
N VAL A 62 25.18 -0.94 18.80
CA VAL A 62 24.73 0.39 19.31
C VAL A 62 24.46 1.40 18.18
N ALA A 63 25.31 1.41 17.15
CA ALA A 63 25.17 2.32 16.01
C ALA A 63 23.89 2.05 15.17
N ASP A 64 23.35 0.86 15.24
CA ASP A 64 22.13 0.45 14.51
C ASP A 64 20.84 0.79 15.26
N LEU A 65 20.96 1.33 16.47
CA LEU A 65 19.84 1.76 17.29
C LEU A 65 19.63 3.27 17.18
N TYR A 66 18.40 3.71 17.40
CA TYR A 66 18.14 5.12 17.65
C TYR A 66 18.66 5.52 19.04
N GLN A 67 18.97 6.79 19.22
CA GLN A 67 19.45 7.28 20.52
C GLN A 67 18.34 7.53 21.52
N MET A 68 17.13 7.82 21.03
CA MET A 68 15.97 8.03 21.88
C MET A 68 15.10 6.78 21.89
N GLY A 69 14.77 6.31 23.09
CA GLY A 69 13.85 5.20 23.33
C GLY A 69 12.88 5.52 24.45
N THR A 70 12.20 4.50 24.95
CA THR A 70 11.15 4.67 25.95
C THR A 70 11.33 3.67 27.10
N ILE A 71 11.37 4.20 28.32
CA ILE A 71 11.22 3.39 29.53
C ILE A 71 9.76 2.96 29.59
N SER A 72 9.50 1.66 29.61
CA SER A 72 8.17 1.09 29.51
C SER A 72 7.90 0.12 30.65
N GLN A 73 6.66 0.10 31.12
CA GLN A 73 6.16 -0.85 32.10
C GLN A 73 5.62 -2.09 31.40
N ILE A 74 6.09 -3.27 31.79
CA ILE A 74 5.53 -4.53 31.30
C ILE A 74 4.21 -4.79 32.04
N LYS A 75 3.10 -4.91 31.28
CA LYS A 75 1.76 -5.17 31.83
C LYS A 75 1.40 -6.64 31.80
N GLN A 76 1.77 -7.33 30.72
CA GLN A 76 1.42 -8.74 30.53
C GLN A 76 2.47 -9.46 29.71
N LEU A 77 2.66 -10.74 30.00
CA LEU A 77 3.55 -11.64 29.28
C LEU A 77 2.80 -12.96 28.99
N VAL A 78 2.77 -13.37 27.73
CA VAL A 78 2.13 -14.61 27.31
C VAL A 78 3.11 -15.45 26.50
N LYS A 79 3.37 -16.68 26.97
CA LYS A 79 4.21 -17.64 26.24
C LYS A 79 3.40 -18.26 25.11
N MET A 80 3.92 -18.16 23.89
CA MET A 80 3.30 -18.70 22.68
C MET A 80 4.03 -19.98 22.24
N PRO A 81 3.40 -20.83 21.42
CA PRO A 81 4.09 -21.98 20.82
C PRO A 81 5.32 -21.54 20.00
N GLY A 82 6.37 -22.41 19.98
CA GLY A 82 7.58 -22.12 19.20
C GLY A 82 8.60 -21.21 19.89
N GLY A 83 8.49 -21.01 21.22
CA GLY A 83 9.45 -20.21 22.00
C GLY A 83 9.28 -18.70 21.84
N ILE A 84 8.19 -18.25 21.25
CA ILE A 84 7.84 -16.84 21.11
C ILE A 84 7.17 -16.36 22.41
N ILE A 85 7.51 -15.16 22.84
CA ILE A 85 6.85 -14.50 23.97
C ILE A 85 6.17 -13.23 23.45
N ARG A 86 4.86 -13.14 23.68
CA ARG A 86 4.08 -11.92 23.46
C ARG A 86 4.12 -11.07 24.71
N VAL A 87 4.55 -9.83 24.57
CA VAL A 87 4.69 -8.87 25.64
C VAL A 87 3.73 -7.72 25.40
N MET A 88 2.98 -7.33 26.42
CA MET A 88 2.20 -6.08 26.43
C MET A 88 2.92 -5.08 27.33
N VAL A 89 3.18 -3.91 26.77
CA VAL A 89 3.86 -2.82 27.49
C VAL A 89 3.05 -1.53 27.42
N GLU A 90 3.27 -0.67 28.39
CA GLU A 90 2.87 0.72 28.38
C GLU A 90 4.13 1.60 28.44
N GLY A 91 4.32 2.47 27.45
CA GLY A 91 5.39 3.46 27.44
C GLY A 91 5.17 4.48 28.57
N GLU A 92 6.16 4.68 29.43
CA GLU A 92 6.04 5.65 30.52
C GLU A 92 6.77 6.96 30.21
N LYS A 93 8.06 6.86 29.90
CA LYS A 93 8.92 8.03 29.76
C LYS A 93 9.88 7.87 28.60
N ARG A 94 10.12 8.93 27.86
CA ARG A 94 11.22 8.97 26.91
C ARG A 94 12.55 9.07 27.65
N ALA A 95 13.57 8.40 27.09
CA ALA A 95 14.90 8.40 27.66
C ALA A 95 15.95 8.29 26.55
N ALA A 96 17.06 8.99 26.73
CA ALA A 96 18.21 8.92 25.85
C ALA A 96 19.10 7.70 26.23
N LEU A 97 19.56 6.96 25.22
CA LEU A 97 20.51 5.87 25.38
C LEU A 97 21.92 6.47 25.54
N LEU A 98 22.54 6.27 26.67
CA LEU A 98 23.91 6.69 26.93
C LEU A 98 24.90 5.56 26.60
N THR A 99 24.68 4.37 27.13
CA THR A 99 25.54 3.20 26.93
C THR A 99 24.68 1.95 26.79
N LEU A 100 25.08 1.05 25.90
CA LEU A 100 24.49 -0.29 25.77
C LEU A 100 25.55 -1.34 26.13
N PHE A 101 25.25 -2.18 27.08
CA PHE A 101 26.10 -3.33 27.50
C PHE A 101 25.63 -4.59 26.77
N GLU A 102 26.45 -5.12 25.88
CA GLU A 102 26.12 -6.26 25.00
C GLU A 102 26.74 -7.59 25.46
N GLU A 103 27.71 -7.54 26.37
CA GLU A 103 28.51 -8.72 26.79
C GLU A 103 27.75 -9.68 27.73
N GLY A 104 26.63 -9.23 28.30
CA GLY A 104 25.80 -9.98 29.22
C GLY A 104 24.86 -11.01 28.54
N PRO A 105 24.11 -11.76 29.37
CA PRO A 105 23.11 -12.71 28.90
C PRO A 105 21.91 -12.03 28.22
N TYR A 106 21.74 -10.74 28.41
CA TYR A 106 20.76 -9.88 27.77
C TYR A 106 21.35 -8.49 27.52
N LEU A 107 20.65 -7.65 26.76
CA LEU A 107 21.02 -6.24 26.57
C LEU A 107 20.65 -5.45 27.82
N GLU A 108 21.59 -4.67 28.33
CA GLU A 108 21.38 -3.74 29.42
C GLU A 108 21.73 -2.33 28.95
N ALA A 109 20.91 -1.35 29.26
CA ALA A 109 21.12 0.03 28.84
C ALA A 109 21.28 0.95 30.06
N GLU A 110 22.30 1.82 30.00
CA GLU A 110 22.36 3.03 30.82
C GLU A 110 21.65 4.14 30.06
N VAL A 111 20.60 4.67 30.67
CA VAL A 111 19.71 5.67 30.04
C VAL A 111 19.51 6.87 30.95
N GLU A 112 19.17 8.01 30.34
CA GLU A 112 18.83 9.25 31.02
C GLU A 112 17.44 9.70 30.60
N GLU A 113 16.57 10.00 31.61
CA GLU A 113 15.23 10.51 31.32
C GLU A 113 15.33 11.85 30.54
N ALA A 114 14.62 11.94 29.44
CA ALA A 114 14.60 13.10 28.54
C ALA A 114 13.18 13.65 28.40
N PRO A 115 12.60 14.30 29.42
CA PRO A 115 11.27 14.87 29.32
C PRO A 115 11.20 15.97 28.25
N MET A 116 10.00 16.28 27.76
CA MET A 116 9.78 17.44 26.92
C MET A 116 10.27 18.71 27.66
N GLN A 117 10.96 19.57 26.94
CA GLN A 117 11.49 20.81 27.51
C GLN A 117 10.37 21.84 27.69
N GLU A 118 10.51 22.66 28.73
CA GLU A 118 9.59 23.77 28.99
C GLU A 118 9.65 24.79 27.86
N GLU A 119 8.50 25.19 27.36
CA GLU A 119 8.35 26.16 26.27
C GLU A 119 7.29 27.19 26.66
N GLN A 120 7.60 28.47 26.41
CA GLN A 120 6.67 29.56 26.70
C GLN A 120 5.63 29.74 25.58
N LEU A 121 4.66 28.81 25.50
CA LEU A 121 3.51 28.93 24.61
C LEU A 121 2.38 29.66 25.32
N THR A 122 1.89 30.76 24.74
CA THR A 122 0.69 31.46 25.29
C THR A 122 -0.56 30.61 25.07
N ASP A 123 -1.56 30.78 25.91
CA ASP A 123 -2.84 30.05 25.80
C ASP A 123 -3.47 30.22 24.40
N THR A 124 -3.37 31.41 23.81
CA THR A 124 -3.86 31.69 22.46
C THR A 124 -3.13 30.85 21.40
N VAL A 125 -1.81 30.69 21.53
CA VAL A 125 -1.01 29.85 20.62
C VAL A 125 -1.39 28.37 20.80
N LYS A 126 -1.49 27.89 22.04
CA LYS A 126 -1.94 26.50 22.34
C LYS A 126 -3.33 26.23 21.76
N GLU A 127 -4.26 27.17 21.91
CA GLU A 127 -5.61 27.05 21.32
C GLU A 127 -5.57 27.02 19.79
N ALA A 128 -4.80 27.88 19.14
CA ALA A 128 -4.65 27.90 17.69
C ALA A 128 -4.07 26.59 17.16
N MET A 129 -3.01 26.06 17.80
CA MET A 129 -2.39 24.78 17.46
C MET A 129 -3.41 23.63 17.61
N SER A 130 -4.16 23.59 18.71
CA SER A 130 -5.20 22.57 18.93
C SER A 130 -6.28 22.60 17.85
N ARG A 131 -6.74 23.79 17.45
CA ARG A 131 -7.74 23.96 16.39
C ARG A 131 -7.24 23.43 15.05
N ILE A 132 -5.99 23.75 14.68
CA ILE A 132 -5.38 23.28 13.42
C ILE A 132 -5.27 21.75 13.40
N VAL A 133 -4.79 21.13 14.49
CA VAL A 133 -4.70 19.66 14.57
C VAL A 133 -6.08 19.03 14.43
N LYS A 134 -7.09 19.53 15.15
CA LYS A 134 -8.46 19.03 15.07
C LYS A 134 -9.06 19.19 13.68
N GLU A 135 -8.86 20.33 13.02
CA GLU A 135 -9.29 20.57 11.63
C GLU A 135 -8.69 19.52 10.70
N LYS A 136 -7.40 19.23 10.79
CA LYS A 136 -6.75 18.20 9.95
C LYS A 136 -7.22 16.78 10.27
N LEU A 137 -7.51 16.47 11.52
CA LEU A 137 -8.12 15.20 11.93
C LEU A 137 -9.55 15.06 11.38
N GLU A 138 -10.35 16.14 11.39
CA GLU A 138 -11.70 16.16 10.80
C GLU A 138 -11.64 15.97 9.29
N GLU A 139 -10.73 16.67 8.58
CA GLU A 139 -10.51 16.50 7.15
C GLU A 139 -10.16 15.04 6.82
N PHE A 140 -9.25 14.44 7.60
CA PHE A 140 -8.88 13.03 7.44
C PHE A 140 -10.06 12.09 7.70
N GLY A 141 -10.84 12.36 8.74
CA GLY A 141 -12.06 11.63 9.09
C GLY A 141 -13.11 11.67 7.98
N ASN A 142 -13.32 12.83 7.37
CA ASN A 142 -14.23 13.00 6.23
C ASN A 142 -13.76 12.22 4.99
N ALA A 143 -12.45 12.14 4.78
CA ALA A 143 -11.87 11.35 3.70
C ALA A 143 -11.85 9.83 4.02
N ASN A 144 -11.81 9.45 5.31
CA ASN A 144 -11.78 8.07 5.80
C ASN A 144 -12.77 7.86 6.97
N PRO A 145 -14.08 7.67 6.70
CA PRO A 145 -15.11 7.56 7.75
C PRO A 145 -14.90 6.39 8.73
N LYS A 146 -14.13 5.38 8.37
CA LYS A 146 -13.78 4.28 9.28
C LYS A 146 -12.88 4.77 10.42
N ALA A 147 -11.89 5.60 10.11
CA ALA A 147 -10.97 6.16 11.11
C ALA A 147 -11.69 7.01 12.17
N VAL A 148 -12.81 7.66 11.83
CA VAL A 148 -13.61 8.43 12.81
C VAL A 148 -14.15 7.53 13.91
N LYS A 149 -14.61 6.34 13.57
CA LYS A 149 -15.14 5.37 14.54
C LYS A 149 -14.03 4.72 15.36
N ASP A 150 -12.88 4.49 14.73
CA ASP A 150 -11.79 3.76 15.35
C ASP A 150 -11.03 4.62 16.38
N PHE A 151 -10.67 5.88 16.06
CA PHE A 151 -9.86 6.71 16.96
C PHE A 151 -10.07 8.23 16.85
N ILE A 152 -10.41 8.80 15.68
CA ILE A 152 -10.51 10.27 15.53
C ILE A 152 -11.54 10.87 16.46
N GLY A 153 -12.68 10.21 16.67
CA GLY A 153 -13.73 10.69 17.54
C GLY A 153 -13.25 10.94 18.98
N SER A 154 -12.36 10.13 19.51
CA SER A 154 -11.76 10.29 20.83
C SER A 154 -10.75 11.44 20.88
N LEU A 155 -10.03 11.71 19.80
CA LEU A 155 -9.04 12.80 19.72
C LEU A 155 -9.72 14.18 19.68
N LEU A 156 -10.83 14.32 18.97
CA LEU A 156 -11.53 15.60 18.81
C LEU A 156 -12.10 16.18 20.10
N VAL A 157 -12.37 15.35 21.13
CA VAL A 157 -12.91 15.80 22.42
C VAL A 157 -11.83 16.25 23.40
N ILE A 158 -10.55 16.00 23.11
CA ILE A 158 -9.44 16.40 23.98
C ILE A 158 -9.27 17.92 23.91
N THR A 159 -9.19 18.57 25.06
CA THR A 159 -9.07 20.04 25.18
C THR A 159 -7.64 20.51 25.40
N ASP A 160 -6.84 19.71 26.11
CA ASP A 160 -5.44 20.01 26.38
C ASP A 160 -4.55 19.72 25.15
N LEU A 161 -3.69 20.68 24.77
CA LEU A 161 -2.81 20.55 23.60
C LEU A 161 -1.82 19.39 23.75
N GLU A 162 -1.16 19.29 24.90
CA GLU A 162 -0.11 18.30 25.13
C GLU A 162 -0.69 16.89 25.09
N GLN A 163 -1.88 16.72 25.69
CA GLN A 163 -2.63 15.47 25.62
C GLN A 163 -3.09 15.16 24.19
N LEU A 164 -3.60 16.16 23.46
CA LEU A 164 -4.04 16.00 22.07
C LEU A 164 -2.88 15.54 21.17
N LEU A 165 -1.72 16.19 21.27
CA LEU A 165 -0.54 15.84 20.50
C LEU A 165 -0.04 14.42 20.82
N THR A 166 0.05 14.09 22.13
CA THR A 166 0.46 12.78 22.61
C THR A 166 -0.46 11.68 22.12
N GLN A 167 -1.78 11.84 22.28
CA GLN A 167 -2.75 10.85 21.84
C GLN A 167 -2.81 10.74 20.31
N THR A 168 -2.67 11.85 19.58
CA THR A 168 -2.60 11.82 18.12
C THR A 168 -1.37 11.03 17.66
N ALA A 169 -0.19 11.24 18.28
CA ALA A 169 1.02 10.49 17.97
C ALA A 169 0.86 8.98 18.26
N ASN A 170 0.16 8.61 19.32
CA ASN A 170 -0.04 7.23 19.73
C ASN A 170 -1.04 6.49 18.84
N GLU A 171 -2.23 7.07 18.63
CA GLU A 171 -3.38 6.42 18.00
C GLU A 171 -3.30 6.40 16.46
N PHE A 172 -2.68 7.42 15.88
CA PHE A 172 -2.59 7.47 14.43
C PHE A 172 -1.66 6.35 13.89
N PRO A 173 -2.06 5.64 12.81
CA PRO A 173 -1.33 4.46 12.32
C PRO A 173 -0.08 4.81 11.49
N TRP A 174 0.78 5.65 12.04
CA TRP A 174 2.05 5.98 11.41
C TRP A 174 3.07 4.86 11.49
N ASP A 175 3.97 4.82 10.52
CA ASP A 175 5.11 3.92 10.53
C ASP A 175 6.06 4.21 11.72
N PHE A 176 6.83 3.19 12.11
CA PHE A 176 7.76 3.28 13.23
C PHE A 176 8.78 4.42 13.08
N ALA A 177 9.24 4.69 11.84
CA ALA A 177 10.18 5.78 11.57
C ALA A 177 9.57 7.16 11.87
N VAL A 178 8.29 7.37 11.51
CA VAL A 178 7.55 8.60 11.80
C VAL A 178 7.32 8.74 13.31
N LYS A 179 6.95 7.65 14.00
CA LYS A 179 6.82 7.65 15.46
C LYS A 179 8.14 7.93 16.15
N GLN A 180 9.26 7.46 15.58
CA GLN A 180 10.60 7.75 16.11
C GLN A 180 10.95 9.24 15.98
N GLU A 181 10.66 9.88 14.84
CA GLU A 181 10.83 11.32 14.69
C GLU A 181 10.02 12.11 15.72
N MET A 182 8.81 11.64 16.07
CA MET A 182 7.98 12.25 17.12
C MET A 182 8.57 12.03 18.51
N LEU A 183 9.12 10.85 18.78
CA LEU A 183 9.80 10.54 20.03
C LEU A 183 11.05 11.41 20.25
N GLU A 184 11.72 11.81 19.20
CA GLU A 184 12.94 12.63 19.21
C GLU A 184 12.66 14.14 19.35
N CYS A 185 11.39 14.58 19.28
CA CYS A 185 11.05 15.98 19.50
C CYS A 185 11.30 16.41 20.96
N ASP A 186 12.00 17.51 21.14
CA ASP A 186 12.31 18.03 22.50
C ASP A 186 11.29 19.05 23.01
N TYR A 187 10.53 19.69 22.09
CA TYR A 187 9.53 20.72 22.39
C TYR A 187 8.14 20.34 21.85
N TRP A 188 7.10 20.79 22.50
CA TRP A 188 5.72 20.59 22.07
C TRP A 188 5.43 21.24 20.71
N SER A 189 6.04 22.39 20.41
CA SER A 189 5.95 23.01 19.10
C SER A 189 6.54 22.14 18.00
N HIS A 190 7.69 21.50 18.24
CA HIS A 190 8.30 20.58 17.27
C HIS A 190 7.41 19.33 17.04
N LEU A 191 6.84 18.77 18.09
CA LEU A 191 5.90 17.65 17.98
C LEU A 191 4.65 18.04 17.19
N TYR A 192 4.10 19.22 17.46
CA TYR A 192 2.99 19.80 16.70
C TYR A 192 3.33 19.92 15.21
N ASP A 193 4.47 20.51 14.86
CA ASP A 193 4.89 20.67 13.48
C ASP A 193 5.00 19.32 12.74
N ARG A 194 5.56 18.29 13.42
CA ARG A 194 5.65 16.94 12.85
C ARG A 194 4.28 16.31 12.64
N ILE A 195 3.39 16.40 13.63
CA ILE A 195 2.02 15.86 13.53
C ILE A 195 1.27 16.52 12.39
N VAL A 196 1.27 17.86 12.30
CA VAL A 196 0.57 18.59 11.22
C VAL A 196 1.16 18.22 9.85
N TYR A 197 2.49 18.18 9.74
CA TYR A 197 3.16 17.78 8.50
C TYR A 197 2.72 16.38 8.02
N TYR A 198 2.74 15.39 8.91
CA TYR A 198 2.36 14.03 8.54
C TYR A 198 0.86 13.88 8.31
N LEU A 199 0.00 14.58 9.05
CA LEU A 199 -1.44 14.61 8.77
C LEU A 199 -1.73 15.19 7.38
N MET A 200 -1.09 16.29 7.00
CA MET A 200 -1.24 16.88 5.66
C MET A 200 -0.77 15.92 4.57
N ARG A 201 0.35 15.24 4.79
CA ARG A 201 0.86 14.23 3.85
C ARG A 201 -0.10 13.05 3.69
N GLU A 202 -0.66 12.54 4.77
CA GLU A 202 -1.66 11.45 4.72
C GLU A 202 -2.94 11.89 4.00
N LEU A 203 -3.39 13.13 4.20
CA LEU A 203 -4.52 13.70 3.47
C LEU A 203 -4.24 13.77 1.96
N GLU A 204 -3.07 14.23 1.57
CA GLU A 204 -2.66 14.28 0.16
C GLU A 204 -2.65 12.88 -0.47
N ILE A 205 -2.07 11.88 0.23
CA ILE A 205 -2.07 10.48 -0.22
C ILE A 205 -3.49 9.95 -0.39
N LEU A 206 -4.40 10.24 0.56
CA LEU A 206 -5.79 9.82 0.46
C LEU A 206 -6.53 10.45 -0.72
N MET A 207 -6.29 11.73 -0.99
CA MET A 207 -6.87 12.45 -2.13
C MET A 207 -6.39 11.84 -3.46
N ILE A 208 -5.09 11.62 -3.59
CA ILE A 208 -4.51 10.97 -4.77
C ILE A 208 -5.08 9.56 -4.95
N LYS A 209 -5.12 8.76 -3.89
CA LYS A 209 -5.67 7.40 -3.92
C LYS A 209 -7.14 7.39 -4.39
N ARG A 210 -7.95 8.32 -3.89
CA ARG A 210 -9.36 8.46 -4.27
C ARG A 210 -9.53 8.82 -5.74
N ASP A 211 -8.72 9.77 -6.24
CA ASP A 211 -8.74 10.17 -7.66
C ASP A 211 -8.37 8.99 -8.59
N TYR A 212 -7.30 8.26 -8.26
CA TYR A 212 -6.91 7.07 -9.03
C TYR A 212 -7.96 5.95 -8.97
N GLN A 213 -8.57 5.70 -7.82
CA GLN A 213 -9.64 4.71 -7.70
C GLN A 213 -10.86 5.11 -8.55
N GLY A 214 -11.19 6.40 -8.60
CA GLY A 214 -12.24 6.93 -9.47
C GLY A 214 -11.96 6.67 -10.95
N LYS A 215 -10.75 6.98 -11.41
CA LYS A 215 -10.32 6.73 -12.79
C LYS A 215 -10.31 5.25 -13.17
N VAL A 216 -9.82 4.39 -12.26
CA VAL A 216 -9.83 2.92 -12.49
C VAL A 216 -11.26 2.41 -12.60
N LYS A 217 -12.17 2.85 -11.73
CA LYS A 217 -13.58 2.47 -11.78
C LYS A 217 -14.22 2.90 -13.10
N GLU A 218 -14.03 4.15 -13.52
CA GLU A 218 -14.53 4.65 -14.78
C GLU A 218 -14.04 3.82 -15.98
N HIS A 219 -12.77 3.44 -15.97
CA HIS A 219 -12.17 2.58 -17.01
C HIS A 219 -12.78 1.17 -17.04
N ILE A 220 -13.03 0.59 -15.86
CA ILE A 220 -13.68 -0.73 -15.74
C ILE A 220 -15.12 -0.65 -16.24
N ASP A 221 -15.89 0.36 -15.79
CA ASP A 221 -17.29 0.55 -16.19
C ASP A 221 -17.41 0.74 -17.71
N LYS A 222 -16.49 1.51 -18.32
CA LYS A 222 -16.43 1.69 -19.78
C LYS A 222 -16.14 0.37 -20.51
N ASN A 223 -15.14 -0.37 -20.07
CA ASN A 223 -14.78 -1.65 -20.69
C ASN A 223 -15.91 -2.68 -20.57
N GLN A 224 -16.59 -2.73 -19.42
CA GLN A 224 -17.71 -3.61 -19.19
C GLN A 224 -18.90 -3.23 -20.09
N ARG A 225 -19.18 -1.94 -20.25
CA ARG A 225 -20.21 -1.44 -21.16
C ARG A 225 -19.89 -1.77 -22.61
N ASP A 226 -18.65 -1.57 -23.06
CA ASP A 226 -18.21 -1.90 -24.41
C ASP A 226 -18.30 -3.42 -24.68
N TYR A 227 -18.01 -4.25 -23.68
CA TYR A 227 -18.18 -5.70 -23.76
C TYR A 227 -19.64 -6.08 -23.91
N ILE A 228 -20.55 -5.57 -23.08
CA ILE A 228 -21.99 -5.84 -23.15
C ILE A 228 -22.54 -5.42 -24.51
N LEU A 229 -22.20 -4.23 -25.01
CA LEU A 229 -22.65 -3.76 -26.31
C LEU A 229 -22.18 -4.65 -27.46
N ARG A 230 -20.97 -5.22 -27.39
CA ARG A 230 -20.47 -6.17 -28.39
C ARG A 230 -21.22 -7.51 -28.34
N GLU A 231 -21.53 -8.01 -27.15
CA GLU A 231 -22.30 -9.25 -26.98
C GLU A 231 -23.77 -9.04 -27.46
N GLU A 232 -24.40 -7.91 -27.11
CA GLU A 232 -25.74 -7.57 -27.63
C GLU A 232 -25.75 -7.49 -29.17
N LEU A 233 -24.73 -6.86 -29.76
CA LEU A 233 -24.59 -6.75 -31.19
C LEU A 233 -24.38 -8.13 -31.85
N LYS A 234 -23.67 -9.04 -31.19
CA LYS A 234 -23.51 -10.41 -31.65
C LYS A 234 -24.85 -11.16 -31.67
N VAL A 235 -25.59 -11.12 -30.54
CA VAL A 235 -26.91 -11.75 -30.44
C VAL A 235 -27.87 -11.21 -31.48
N ILE A 236 -27.90 -9.89 -31.70
CA ILE A 236 -28.74 -9.27 -32.72
C ILE A 236 -28.37 -9.76 -34.13
N ARG A 237 -27.08 -9.92 -34.45
CA ARG A 237 -26.63 -10.46 -35.72
C ARG A 237 -27.03 -11.94 -35.89
N GLU A 238 -26.90 -12.74 -34.85
CA GLU A 238 -27.33 -14.14 -34.84
C GLU A 238 -28.86 -14.25 -35.09
N GLU A 239 -29.68 -13.43 -34.43
CA GLU A 239 -31.14 -13.39 -34.64
C GLU A 239 -31.56 -12.92 -36.03
N LEU A 240 -30.79 -12.00 -36.62
CA LEU A 240 -31.02 -11.50 -37.97
C LEU A 240 -30.52 -12.48 -39.07
N GLY A 241 -29.88 -13.58 -38.69
CA GLY A 241 -29.28 -14.54 -39.64
C GLY A 241 -28.06 -13.98 -40.39
N ASP A 242 -27.39 -12.97 -39.83
CA ASP A 242 -26.29 -12.23 -40.46
C ASP A 242 -24.89 -12.88 -40.19
N ASP A 243 -24.89 -14.11 -39.67
CA ASP A 243 -23.68 -14.80 -39.24
C ASP A 243 -22.95 -15.59 -40.34
N SER A 244 -23.63 -15.78 -41.49
CA SER A 244 -23.09 -16.55 -42.62
C SER A 244 -21.85 -15.90 -43.26
N GLY A 245 -21.70 -14.59 -43.18
CA GLY A 245 -20.59 -13.86 -43.78
C GLY A 245 -19.25 -14.02 -43.03
N THR A 246 -19.29 -14.32 -41.73
CA THR A 246 -18.08 -14.41 -40.90
C THR A 246 -17.43 -15.79 -41.03
N GLU A 247 -18.23 -16.86 -41.00
CA GLU A 247 -17.75 -18.25 -41.21
C GLU A 247 -17.21 -18.45 -42.61
N ASP A 248 -17.93 -17.92 -43.62
CA ASP A 248 -17.46 -17.98 -45.00
C ASP A 248 -16.15 -17.22 -45.22
N ALA A 249 -16.00 -16.02 -44.59
CA ALA A 249 -14.78 -15.23 -44.73
C ALA A 249 -13.56 -15.95 -44.08
N ASP A 250 -13.73 -16.61 -42.96
CA ASP A 250 -12.64 -17.38 -42.31
C ASP A 250 -12.26 -18.61 -43.13
N GLY A 251 -13.24 -19.29 -43.75
CA GLY A 251 -13.02 -20.37 -44.72
C GLY A 251 -12.25 -19.91 -45.97
N TYR A 252 -12.61 -18.73 -46.49
CA TYR A 252 -11.88 -18.14 -47.65
C TYR A 252 -10.44 -17.73 -47.31
N MET A 253 -10.18 -17.27 -46.08
CA MET A 253 -8.82 -16.98 -45.63
C MET A 253 -7.94 -18.23 -45.59
N GLU A 254 -8.47 -19.35 -45.13
CA GLU A 254 -7.73 -20.63 -45.15
C GLU A 254 -7.43 -21.11 -46.56
N GLN A 255 -8.36 -20.94 -47.50
CA GLN A 255 -8.17 -21.26 -48.90
C GLN A 255 -7.13 -20.35 -49.55
N LEU A 256 -7.13 -19.06 -49.23
CA LEU A 256 -6.16 -18.08 -49.70
C LEU A 256 -4.72 -18.43 -49.26
N GLU A 257 -4.52 -18.95 -48.07
CA GLU A 257 -3.20 -19.38 -47.61
C GLU A 257 -2.65 -20.54 -48.46
N LYS A 258 -3.51 -21.48 -48.84
CA LYS A 258 -3.18 -22.64 -49.65
C LYS A 258 -3.02 -22.31 -51.15
N LEU A 259 -3.52 -21.14 -51.57
CA LEU A 259 -3.49 -20.73 -52.99
C LEU A 259 -2.06 -20.52 -53.52
N ASN A 260 -1.76 -21.01 -54.72
CA ASN A 260 -0.44 -20.82 -55.33
C ASN A 260 -0.39 -19.57 -56.22
N ALA A 261 -0.72 -18.40 -55.65
CA ALA A 261 -0.66 -17.11 -56.31
C ALA A 261 0.55 -16.28 -55.83
N ASP A 262 0.90 -15.21 -56.55
CA ASP A 262 1.91 -14.27 -56.09
C ASP A 262 1.46 -13.44 -54.90
N LYS A 263 2.43 -12.79 -54.20
CA LYS A 263 2.14 -12.02 -53.00
C LYS A 263 1.20 -10.86 -53.23
N GLU A 264 1.32 -10.17 -54.35
CA GLU A 264 0.49 -8.99 -54.69
C GLU A 264 -0.97 -9.40 -54.88
N THR A 265 -1.19 -10.51 -55.60
CA THR A 265 -2.51 -11.09 -55.81
C THR A 265 -3.14 -11.56 -54.51
N LYS A 266 -2.38 -12.26 -53.65
CA LYS A 266 -2.88 -12.67 -52.34
C LYS A 266 -3.29 -11.48 -51.45
N GLU A 267 -2.52 -10.40 -51.47
CA GLU A 267 -2.86 -9.18 -50.73
C GLU A 267 -4.15 -8.49 -51.21
N LYS A 268 -4.38 -8.49 -52.52
CA LYS A 268 -5.62 -7.98 -53.11
C LYS A 268 -6.82 -8.82 -52.68
N ILE A 269 -6.73 -10.13 -52.82
CA ILE A 269 -7.80 -11.06 -52.43
C ILE A 269 -8.09 -10.94 -50.91
N LYS A 270 -7.05 -10.86 -50.10
CA LYS A 270 -7.17 -10.69 -48.65
C LYS A 270 -7.98 -9.44 -48.29
N LYS A 271 -7.77 -8.31 -48.97
CA LYS A 271 -8.51 -7.08 -48.76
C LYS A 271 -10.00 -7.26 -49.12
N GLU A 272 -10.31 -7.96 -50.18
CA GLU A 272 -11.71 -8.24 -50.58
C GLU A 272 -12.40 -9.19 -49.58
N ILE A 273 -11.70 -10.20 -49.06
CA ILE A 273 -12.22 -11.08 -48.00
C ILE A 273 -12.51 -10.28 -46.74
N GLN A 274 -11.60 -9.36 -46.35
CA GLN A 274 -11.82 -8.48 -45.18
C GLN A 274 -13.01 -7.54 -45.41
N ARG A 275 -13.18 -7.04 -46.61
CA ARG A 275 -14.36 -6.21 -46.98
C ARG A 275 -15.65 -7.01 -46.88
N PHE A 276 -15.65 -8.26 -47.39
CA PHE A 276 -16.78 -9.18 -47.28
C PHE A 276 -17.16 -9.48 -45.83
N LYS A 277 -16.18 -9.71 -44.96
CA LYS A 277 -16.36 -9.95 -43.51
C LYS A 277 -17.09 -8.77 -42.81
N GLY A 278 -16.96 -7.55 -43.31
CA GLY A 278 -17.58 -6.33 -42.75
C GLY A 278 -18.94 -6.00 -43.34
N MET A 279 -19.43 -6.75 -44.33
CA MET A 279 -20.71 -6.49 -44.98
C MET A 279 -21.87 -7.26 -44.35
N PRO A 280 -23.11 -6.72 -44.35
CA PRO A 280 -24.29 -7.47 -43.94
C PRO A 280 -24.50 -8.71 -44.82
N GLY A 281 -24.61 -9.89 -44.20
CA GLY A 281 -24.58 -11.20 -44.88
C GLY A 281 -25.69 -11.47 -45.92
N GLY A 282 -26.76 -10.68 -45.94
CA GLY A 282 -27.86 -10.80 -46.89
C GLY A 282 -27.88 -9.74 -47.98
N SER A 283 -26.89 -8.88 -48.07
CA SER A 283 -26.90 -7.78 -49.04
C SER A 283 -26.56 -8.27 -50.44
N GLN A 284 -27.16 -7.60 -51.48
CA GLN A 284 -26.85 -7.93 -52.87
C GLN A 284 -25.38 -7.75 -53.22
N GLU A 285 -24.72 -6.76 -52.59
CA GLU A 285 -23.28 -6.53 -52.72
C GLU A 285 -22.45 -7.66 -52.11
N ALA A 286 -22.84 -8.20 -50.93
CA ALA A 286 -22.15 -9.32 -50.30
C ALA A 286 -22.25 -10.57 -51.17
N ASN A 287 -23.37 -10.85 -51.83
CA ASN A 287 -23.52 -11.99 -52.72
C ASN A 287 -22.64 -11.85 -53.97
N VAL A 288 -22.52 -10.66 -54.55
CA VAL A 288 -21.60 -10.41 -55.68
C VAL A 288 -20.17 -10.58 -55.26
N LEU A 289 -19.78 -10.08 -54.12
CA LEU A 289 -18.40 -10.18 -53.59
C LEU A 289 -18.08 -11.62 -53.21
N ARG A 290 -19.02 -12.39 -52.69
CA ARG A 290 -18.90 -13.84 -52.43
C ARG A 290 -18.54 -14.58 -53.69
N THR A 291 -19.35 -14.42 -54.75
CA THR A 291 -19.13 -15.07 -56.06
C THR A 291 -17.78 -14.67 -56.66
N TYR A 292 -17.39 -13.42 -56.49
CA TYR A 292 -16.08 -12.95 -56.96
C TYR A 292 -14.92 -13.64 -56.19
N ILE A 293 -14.98 -13.70 -54.88
CA ILE A 293 -13.95 -14.32 -54.03
C ILE A 293 -13.83 -15.83 -54.36
N GLU A 294 -14.97 -16.53 -54.43
CA GLU A 294 -15.02 -17.95 -54.82
C GLU A 294 -14.39 -18.19 -56.19
N THR A 295 -14.79 -17.40 -57.18
CA THR A 295 -14.21 -17.52 -58.53
C THR A 295 -12.72 -17.30 -58.57
N VAL A 296 -12.21 -16.29 -57.82
CA VAL A 296 -10.78 -15.96 -57.77
C VAL A 296 -9.98 -17.01 -57.03
N LEU A 297 -10.55 -17.62 -55.98
CA LEU A 297 -9.91 -18.70 -55.23
C LEU A 297 -9.83 -20.01 -56.02
N GLU A 298 -10.80 -20.28 -56.91
CA GLU A 298 -10.84 -21.44 -57.78
C GLU A 298 -9.96 -21.32 -59.05
N MET A 299 -9.50 -20.11 -59.40
CA MET A 299 -8.64 -19.89 -60.54
C MET A 299 -7.35 -20.69 -60.49
N PRO A 300 -6.91 -21.31 -61.61
CA PRO A 300 -5.68 -22.12 -61.66
C PRO A 300 -4.43 -21.27 -61.75
N TRP A 301 -4.13 -20.50 -60.66
CA TRP A 301 -2.97 -19.66 -60.56
C TRP A 301 -1.68 -20.48 -60.79
N LYS A 302 -0.78 -19.99 -61.70
CA LYS A 302 0.49 -20.64 -62.05
C LYS A 302 0.38 -22.03 -62.69
N LYS A 303 -0.81 -22.47 -63.12
CA LYS A 303 -0.93 -23.66 -63.98
C LYS A 303 -0.86 -23.19 -65.44
N VAL A 304 0.09 -23.72 -66.15
CA VAL A 304 0.29 -23.46 -67.59
C VAL A 304 -0.18 -24.68 -68.39
N SER A 305 -1.09 -24.48 -69.37
CA SER A 305 -1.45 -25.51 -70.31
C SER A 305 -0.33 -25.67 -71.35
N ARG A 306 -0.05 -26.89 -71.75
CA ARG A 306 0.81 -27.09 -72.92
C ARG A 306 0.01 -26.85 -74.18
N ASP A 307 0.43 -25.87 -74.95
CA ASP A 307 -0.16 -25.68 -76.30
C ASP A 307 0.22 -26.85 -77.17
N ASN A 308 -0.78 -27.53 -77.74
CA ASN A 308 -0.54 -28.45 -78.85
C ASN A 308 -0.30 -27.61 -80.12
N GLN A 309 0.95 -27.55 -80.57
CA GLN A 309 1.28 -27.05 -81.90
C GLN A 309 1.23 -28.25 -82.84
N ASP A 310 0.05 -28.52 -83.44
CA ASP A 310 -0.12 -29.26 -84.65
C ASP A 310 -0.51 -28.32 -85.77
#